data_8205d6a7f28327f1f8b851167d861846
#
_entry.id   8205d6a7f28327f1f8b851167d861846
#
_cell.length_a   1.000
_cell.length_b   1.000
_cell.length_c   1.000
_cell.angle_alpha   90.00
_cell.angle_beta   90.00
_cell.angle_gamma   90.00
#
_symmetry.space_group_name_H-M   'P 1'
#
loop_
_entity.id
_entity.type
_entity.pdbx_description
1 polymer ?
#
loop_
_entity_poly.entity_id
_entity_poly.type
_entity_poly.pdbx_seq_one_letter_code
_entity_poly.pdbx_strand_id
1 'polypeptide(L)'
;MSGDLSFLYPLYSIDPRAVWKGQLTGLITVGAVIAVSVITLDAESRGMRRLKHCAVAAVIVIVALQCAVLVSYLFYPSYLNHAEAYFAAVSWLGWEGHPLYPRLDGGDVYGLPYGPSVYQLTGFFLWLLGPSIGASKVLGLTAFALSQVLSFLTLRRSGAGVAEALTMTGVQCVVLAGFTDQGYVSGVRSDALLFLAAQTAVLVATSGPTMVAAAALGLLCGFCANLKIHGALYILPVFVYFLCRSPGIAVGLRLTCVAGLASVVTFAAPFAPNNASFIEFYNSLKALSHHPWDRWLFEQNIVFEGMCLLPFLLIFLSFTPKLPPAFLWFVAALVLSMTLVSLPAAVSGAGPHHLLPFLPPLVWGFIVMRREVSTSLRDPQERGRYQGLCVGLMLALLLGYGPIVITSWGTVLHRFADAPLVREAVAEIDRALEENRGLKVAVGPGAAAFDTETLRVIPVFRGNPLPIDSTAWTDFKQQGISDQIVRRAITECRVDIWLLPAGAPFTSKSGYDGANIYSAEVLADFKATYVKQSLGQVFDQWRCAPQDVDSETDGVTKNRNEVGSPAEPS
;
A
#
# COMPACT_ATOMS: atom_id res chain seq x y z
N MET A 1 0.95 -4.17 -33.36
CA MET A 1 0.86 -2.69 -33.45
C MET A 1 1.61 -2.12 -32.25
N SER A 2 2.92 -1.94 -32.37
CA SER A 2 3.74 -1.22 -31.41
C SER A 2 3.59 0.27 -31.71
N GLY A 3 2.58 0.90 -31.14
CA GLY A 3 2.47 2.36 -31.17
C GLY A 3 3.64 2.93 -30.40
N ASP A 4 4.45 3.73 -31.07
CA ASP A 4 5.56 4.47 -30.49
C ASP A 4 5.03 5.41 -29.39
N LEU A 5 5.16 5.01 -28.12
CA LEU A 5 4.79 5.79 -26.95
C LEU A 5 5.95 6.71 -26.49
N SER A 6 6.96 6.92 -27.35
CA SER A 6 8.14 7.76 -27.06
C SER A 6 7.77 9.20 -26.71
N PHE A 7 6.59 9.69 -27.10
CA PHE A 7 6.09 11.01 -26.72
C PHE A 7 5.82 11.16 -25.21
N LEU A 8 5.68 10.04 -24.47
CA LEU A 8 5.53 10.05 -23.00
C LEU A 8 6.86 10.07 -22.25
N TYR A 9 7.99 9.81 -22.95
CA TYR A 9 9.33 9.78 -22.37
C TYR A 9 9.75 11.06 -21.61
N PRO A 10 9.38 12.28 -22.07
CA PRO A 10 9.72 13.51 -21.35
C PRO A 10 9.12 13.61 -19.96
N LEU A 11 8.04 12.87 -19.66
CA LEU A 11 7.38 12.92 -18.35
C LEU A 11 8.16 12.17 -17.25
N TYR A 12 9.08 11.26 -17.62
CA TYR A 12 9.86 10.46 -16.67
C TYR A 12 11.17 11.11 -16.22
N SER A 13 11.68 12.09 -16.98
CA SER A 13 12.92 12.80 -16.66
C SER A 13 12.72 14.07 -15.82
N ILE A 14 11.46 14.41 -15.52
CA ILE A 14 11.15 15.62 -14.76
C ILE A 14 11.34 15.31 -13.26
N ASP A 15 12.15 16.16 -12.58
CA ASP A 15 12.29 16.11 -11.13
C ASP A 15 10.91 16.05 -10.45
N PRO A 16 10.58 15.00 -9.72
CA PRO A 16 9.30 14.89 -9.03
C PRO A 16 8.96 16.12 -8.17
N ARG A 17 9.99 16.80 -7.64
CA ARG A 17 9.84 18.04 -6.84
C ARG A 17 9.37 19.21 -7.69
N ALA A 18 9.87 19.33 -8.93
CA ALA A 18 9.44 20.38 -9.86
C ALA A 18 8.00 20.15 -10.31
N VAL A 19 7.62 18.89 -10.59
CA VAL A 19 6.25 18.49 -10.95
C VAL A 19 5.28 18.85 -9.81
N TRP A 20 5.59 18.47 -8.57
CA TRP A 20 4.73 18.75 -7.41
C TRP A 20 4.58 20.25 -7.14
N LYS A 21 5.66 21.04 -7.22
CA LYS A 21 5.59 22.50 -7.06
C LYS A 21 4.75 23.13 -8.17
N GLY A 22 4.93 22.71 -9.41
CA GLY A 22 4.14 23.18 -10.55
C GLY A 22 2.66 22.83 -10.41
N GLN A 23 2.35 21.61 -9.98
CA GLN A 23 0.99 21.14 -9.73
C GLN A 23 0.31 21.89 -8.59
N LEU A 24 1.01 22.10 -7.47
CA LEU A 24 0.50 22.89 -6.34
C LEU A 24 0.21 24.34 -6.74
N THR A 25 1.14 24.99 -7.46
CA THR A 25 0.93 26.35 -7.96
C THR A 25 -0.23 26.41 -8.93
N GLY A 26 -0.34 25.43 -9.84
CA GLY A 26 -1.46 25.27 -10.76
C GLY A 26 -2.79 25.08 -10.03
N LEU A 27 -2.84 24.20 -9.04
CA LEU A 27 -4.02 23.93 -8.21
C LEU A 27 -4.50 25.19 -7.48
N ILE A 28 -3.57 25.90 -6.82
CA ILE A 28 -3.89 27.14 -6.09
C ILE A 28 -4.39 28.23 -7.05
N THR A 29 -3.70 28.41 -8.17
CA THR A 29 -4.07 29.46 -9.16
C THR A 29 -5.40 29.16 -9.81
N VAL A 30 -5.60 27.92 -10.30
CA VAL A 30 -6.87 27.49 -10.92
C VAL A 30 -7.98 27.49 -9.89
N GLY A 31 -7.74 27.02 -8.67
CA GLY A 31 -8.70 27.04 -7.58
C GLY A 31 -9.12 28.48 -7.20
N ALA A 32 -8.17 29.41 -7.13
CA ALA A 32 -8.43 30.82 -6.86
C ALA A 32 -9.25 31.48 -8.00
N VAL A 33 -8.86 31.25 -9.26
CA VAL A 33 -9.57 31.77 -10.44
C VAL A 33 -10.99 31.20 -10.50
N ILE A 34 -11.19 29.91 -10.29
CA ILE A 34 -12.50 29.29 -10.26
C ILE A 34 -13.33 29.81 -9.09
N ALA A 35 -12.77 29.91 -7.89
CA ALA A 35 -13.46 30.45 -6.72
C ALA A 35 -13.93 31.90 -6.96
N VAL A 36 -13.08 32.76 -7.49
CA VAL A 36 -13.43 34.14 -7.85
C VAL A 36 -14.50 34.15 -8.94
N SER A 37 -14.37 33.36 -10.01
CA SER A 37 -15.34 33.28 -11.10
C SER A 37 -16.71 32.81 -10.62
N VAL A 38 -16.73 31.84 -9.70
CA VAL A 38 -17.95 31.25 -9.14
C VAL A 38 -18.65 32.20 -8.15
N ILE A 39 -17.91 33.00 -7.38
CA ILE A 39 -18.46 34.03 -6.49
C ILE A 39 -19.14 35.14 -7.31
N THR A 40 -18.64 35.40 -8.52
CA THR A 40 -19.16 36.46 -9.40
C THR A 40 -20.24 35.98 -10.39
N LEU A 41 -20.39 34.65 -10.61
CA LEU A 41 -21.37 34.09 -11.54
C LEU A 41 -22.70 33.76 -10.84
N ASP A 42 -23.83 34.11 -11.50
CA ASP A 42 -25.14 33.68 -11.06
C ASP A 42 -25.29 32.16 -11.21
N ALA A 43 -25.60 31.48 -10.09
CA ALA A 43 -25.69 30.01 -10.03
C ALA A 43 -26.80 29.41 -10.91
N GLU A 44 -27.84 30.18 -11.25
CA GLU A 44 -28.91 29.75 -12.16
C GLU A 44 -28.54 29.99 -13.62
N SER A 45 -27.41 30.60 -13.92
CA SER A 45 -26.95 30.87 -15.28
C SER A 45 -26.81 29.56 -16.09
N ARG A 46 -27.12 29.66 -17.39
CA ARG A 46 -26.91 28.53 -18.34
C ARG A 46 -25.46 28.07 -18.34
N GLY A 47 -24.52 28.98 -18.10
CA GLY A 47 -23.07 28.66 -18.00
C GLY A 47 -22.76 27.74 -16.85
N MET A 48 -23.27 28.04 -15.63
CA MET A 48 -23.01 27.21 -14.43
C MET A 48 -23.60 25.80 -14.58
N ARG A 49 -24.80 25.67 -15.15
CA ARG A 49 -25.39 24.35 -15.44
C ARG A 49 -24.54 23.54 -16.40
N ARG A 50 -24.02 24.15 -17.49
CA ARG A 50 -23.10 23.48 -18.43
C ARG A 50 -21.81 23.04 -17.73
N LEU A 51 -21.21 23.90 -16.93
CA LEU A 51 -19.99 23.63 -16.18
C LEU A 51 -20.16 22.44 -15.22
N LYS A 52 -21.27 22.37 -14.51
CA LYS A 52 -21.64 21.23 -13.67
C LYS A 52 -21.75 19.93 -14.47
N HIS A 53 -22.42 19.96 -15.63
CA HIS A 53 -22.53 18.77 -16.48
C HIS A 53 -21.17 18.33 -17.03
N CYS A 54 -20.31 19.26 -17.43
CA CYS A 54 -18.93 18.94 -17.86
C CYS A 54 -18.11 18.30 -16.73
N ALA A 55 -18.22 18.82 -15.50
CA ALA A 55 -17.52 18.24 -14.35
C ALA A 55 -18.00 16.81 -14.03
N VAL A 56 -19.31 16.59 -14.04
CA VAL A 56 -19.88 15.25 -13.84
C VAL A 56 -19.46 14.29 -14.96
N ALA A 57 -19.47 14.74 -16.20
CA ALA A 57 -19.02 13.94 -17.35
C ALA A 57 -17.53 13.58 -17.20
N ALA A 58 -16.67 14.52 -16.80
CA ALA A 58 -15.27 14.26 -16.56
C ALA A 58 -15.05 13.20 -15.46
N VAL A 59 -15.79 13.30 -14.34
CA VAL A 59 -15.75 12.27 -13.27
C VAL A 59 -16.15 10.90 -13.82
N ILE A 60 -17.23 10.81 -14.60
CA ILE A 60 -17.69 9.52 -15.18
C ILE A 60 -16.62 8.92 -16.10
N VAL A 61 -16.01 9.74 -16.95
CA VAL A 61 -14.93 9.28 -17.86
C VAL A 61 -13.73 8.78 -17.07
N ILE A 62 -13.27 9.52 -16.05
CA ILE A 62 -12.14 9.12 -15.22
C ILE A 62 -12.46 7.81 -14.47
N VAL A 63 -13.65 7.68 -13.89
CA VAL A 63 -14.06 6.44 -13.20
C VAL A 63 -14.09 5.25 -14.17
N ALA A 64 -14.63 5.43 -15.38
CA ALA A 64 -14.66 4.37 -16.38
C ALA A 64 -13.24 3.93 -16.81
N LEU A 65 -12.35 4.89 -17.04
CA LEU A 65 -10.95 4.62 -17.36
C LEU A 65 -10.22 3.94 -16.19
N GLN A 66 -10.47 4.39 -14.95
CA GLN A 66 -9.90 3.75 -13.76
C GLN A 66 -10.36 2.29 -13.64
N CYS A 67 -11.64 2.01 -13.87
CA CYS A 67 -12.13 0.63 -13.89
C CYS A 67 -11.44 -0.21 -14.98
N ALA A 68 -11.24 0.34 -16.19
CA ALA A 68 -10.52 -0.34 -17.25
C ALA A 68 -9.06 -0.63 -16.88
N VAL A 69 -8.37 0.32 -16.26
CA VAL A 69 -6.99 0.14 -15.75
C VAL A 69 -6.94 -0.98 -14.69
N LEU A 70 -7.87 -0.99 -13.75
CA LEU A 70 -7.91 -2.00 -12.68
C LEU A 70 -8.24 -3.40 -13.20
N VAL A 71 -9.15 -3.51 -14.17
CA VAL A 71 -9.42 -4.79 -14.86
C VAL A 71 -8.18 -5.26 -15.61
N SER A 72 -7.50 -4.37 -16.34
CA SER A 72 -6.25 -4.70 -17.04
C SER A 72 -5.14 -5.14 -16.06
N TYR A 73 -5.06 -4.48 -14.89
CA TYR A 73 -4.12 -4.87 -13.84
C TYR A 73 -4.37 -6.28 -13.30
N LEU A 74 -5.62 -6.71 -13.17
CA LEU A 74 -5.94 -8.09 -12.75
C LEU A 74 -5.29 -9.13 -13.66
N PHE A 75 -5.28 -8.86 -14.98
CA PHE A 75 -4.72 -9.77 -16.00
C PHE A 75 -3.26 -9.50 -16.35
N TYR A 76 -2.65 -8.47 -15.77
CA TYR A 76 -1.22 -8.19 -15.98
C TYR A 76 -0.37 -9.26 -15.28
N PRO A 77 0.61 -9.89 -15.97
CA PRO A 77 1.35 -11.05 -15.47
C PRO A 77 2.39 -10.73 -14.39
N SER A 78 2.41 -9.51 -13.87
CA SER A 78 3.28 -9.05 -12.78
C SER A 78 2.53 -8.08 -11.86
N TYR A 79 3.26 -7.37 -11.02
CA TYR A 79 2.75 -6.35 -10.10
C TYR A 79 3.15 -4.94 -10.56
N LEU A 80 2.48 -3.92 -10.01
CA LEU A 80 2.85 -2.53 -10.25
C LEU A 80 3.99 -2.07 -9.34
N ASN A 81 4.28 -2.82 -8.26
CA ASN A 81 5.33 -2.48 -7.32
C ASN A 81 5.96 -3.76 -6.75
N HIS A 82 7.28 -3.76 -6.52
CA HIS A 82 8.01 -4.89 -5.94
C HIS A 82 7.50 -5.30 -4.54
N ALA A 83 6.96 -4.34 -3.76
CA ALA A 83 6.39 -4.64 -2.45
C ALA A 83 5.14 -5.56 -2.54
N GLU A 84 4.37 -5.50 -3.63
CA GLU A 84 3.20 -6.39 -3.81
C GLU A 84 3.62 -7.86 -3.94
N ALA A 85 4.70 -8.13 -4.68
CA ALA A 85 5.29 -9.47 -4.79
C ALA A 85 5.72 -10.01 -3.43
N TYR A 86 6.29 -9.14 -2.60
CA TYR A 86 6.66 -9.45 -1.24
C TYR A 86 5.44 -9.86 -0.40
N PHE A 87 4.37 -9.03 -0.37
CA PHE A 87 3.15 -9.35 0.37
C PHE A 87 2.55 -10.68 -0.06
N ALA A 88 2.48 -10.94 -1.36
CA ALA A 88 1.96 -12.19 -1.90
C ALA A 88 2.82 -13.40 -1.48
N ALA A 89 4.16 -13.28 -1.57
CA ALA A 89 5.08 -14.35 -1.20
C ALA A 89 4.99 -14.69 0.29
N VAL A 90 5.08 -13.69 1.18
CA VAL A 90 5.00 -13.90 2.63
C VAL A 90 3.62 -14.40 3.05
N SER A 91 2.55 -13.96 2.38
CA SER A 91 1.19 -14.46 2.62
C SER A 91 1.06 -15.94 2.31
N TRP A 92 1.65 -16.40 1.20
CA TRP A 92 1.63 -17.81 0.84
C TRP A 92 2.49 -18.65 1.78
N LEU A 93 3.72 -18.22 2.07
CA LEU A 93 4.58 -18.88 3.07
C LEU A 93 3.88 -18.99 4.44
N GLY A 94 3.25 -17.92 4.90
CA GLY A 94 2.49 -17.92 6.14
C GLY A 94 1.31 -18.88 6.10
N TRP A 95 0.62 -19.02 4.97
CA TRP A 95 -0.46 -19.99 4.79
C TRP A 95 0.05 -21.44 4.85
N GLU A 96 1.23 -21.71 4.31
CA GLU A 96 1.92 -22.99 4.40
C GLU A 96 2.54 -23.27 5.77
N GLY A 97 2.40 -22.37 6.74
CA GLY A 97 2.85 -22.55 8.13
C GLY A 97 4.26 -22.01 8.42
N HIS A 98 4.90 -21.36 7.45
CA HIS A 98 6.17 -20.66 7.71
C HIS A 98 5.97 -19.42 8.58
N PRO A 99 6.97 -18.98 9.36
CA PRO A 99 6.90 -17.76 10.15
C PRO A 99 6.58 -16.54 9.27
N LEU A 100 5.63 -15.69 9.67
CA LEU A 100 5.39 -14.39 9.01
C LEU A 100 6.50 -13.38 9.29
N TYR A 101 7.11 -13.53 10.46
CA TYR A 101 8.24 -12.70 10.93
C TYR A 101 9.34 -13.66 11.36
N PRO A 102 10.30 -13.99 10.48
CA PRO A 102 11.42 -14.82 10.86
C PRO A 102 12.30 -14.11 11.89
N ARG A 103 12.95 -14.87 12.72
CA ARG A 103 13.94 -14.34 13.67
C ARG A 103 15.11 -13.74 12.89
N LEU A 104 15.54 -12.56 13.29
CA LEU A 104 16.65 -11.86 12.62
C LEU A 104 18.01 -12.62 12.69
N ASP A 105 18.14 -13.57 13.63
CA ASP A 105 19.29 -14.48 13.73
C ASP A 105 19.09 -15.82 13.00
N GLY A 106 17.88 -16.08 12.47
CA GLY A 106 17.47 -17.35 11.86
C GLY A 106 17.98 -17.59 10.46
N GLY A 107 18.49 -16.58 9.80
CA GLY A 107 19.08 -16.67 8.47
C GLY A 107 18.13 -16.45 7.29
N ASP A 108 16.83 -16.36 7.52
CA ASP A 108 15.88 -15.90 6.51
C ASP A 108 15.64 -14.40 6.69
N VAL A 109 15.62 -13.67 5.58
CA VAL A 109 15.51 -12.22 5.54
C VAL A 109 14.26 -11.84 4.78
N TYR A 110 13.11 -11.92 5.45
CA TYR A 110 11.85 -11.37 4.99
C TYR A 110 11.02 -10.94 6.22
N GLY A 111 9.88 -10.30 6.02
CA GLY A 111 9.04 -9.81 7.11
C GLY A 111 9.07 -8.29 7.22
N LEU A 112 8.08 -7.60 6.62
CA LEU A 112 7.85 -6.18 6.83
C LEU A 112 6.91 -5.97 8.04
N PRO A 113 6.93 -4.83 8.73
CA PRO A 113 6.22 -4.58 9.99
C PRO A 113 4.74 -4.24 9.76
N TYR A 114 4.10 -4.97 8.90
CA TYR A 114 2.65 -4.98 8.79
C TYR A 114 2.11 -6.10 9.69
N GLY A 115 0.97 -5.88 10.33
CA GLY A 115 0.37 -6.90 11.18
C GLY A 115 -0.10 -8.12 10.37
N PRO A 116 -0.30 -9.26 11.05
CA PRO A 116 -0.55 -10.54 10.38
C PRO A 116 -1.85 -10.58 9.57
N SER A 117 -2.84 -9.73 9.85
CA SER A 117 -4.14 -9.74 9.12
C SER A 117 -4.01 -9.59 7.61
N VAL A 118 -3.10 -8.75 7.11
CA VAL A 118 -2.93 -8.58 5.66
C VAL A 118 -2.40 -9.88 5.01
N TYR A 119 -1.44 -10.53 5.66
CA TYR A 119 -0.87 -11.78 5.17
C TYR A 119 -1.85 -12.93 5.23
N GLN A 120 -2.58 -13.06 6.35
CA GLN A 120 -3.58 -14.13 6.54
C GLN A 120 -4.74 -14.00 5.54
N LEU A 121 -5.26 -12.78 5.34
CA LEU A 121 -6.34 -12.55 4.36
C LEU A 121 -5.86 -12.81 2.92
N THR A 122 -4.69 -12.32 2.55
CA THR A 122 -4.12 -12.57 1.21
C THR A 122 -3.84 -14.06 1.03
N GLY A 123 -3.25 -14.73 2.03
CA GLY A 123 -3.00 -16.18 2.02
C GLY A 123 -4.29 -17.00 1.87
N PHE A 124 -5.36 -16.60 2.55
CA PHE A 124 -6.69 -17.23 2.39
C PHE A 124 -7.20 -17.13 0.93
N PHE A 125 -7.09 -15.96 0.30
CA PHE A 125 -7.50 -15.80 -1.10
C PHE A 125 -6.60 -16.60 -2.06
N LEU A 126 -5.30 -16.67 -1.80
CA LEU A 126 -4.37 -17.52 -2.56
C LEU A 126 -4.72 -19.01 -2.43
N TRP A 127 -5.06 -19.46 -1.22
CA TRP A 127 -5.52 -20.82 -1.00
C TRP A 127 -6.84 -21.13 -1.71
N LEU A 128 -7.81 -20.20 -1.66
CA LEU A 128 -9.13 -20.37 -2.25
C LEU A 128 -9.10 -20.40 -3.78
N LEU A 129 -8.27 -19.55 -4.40
CA LEU A 129 -8.23 -19.34 -5.85
C LEU A 129 -7.05 -20.05 -6.55
N GLY A 130 -6.16 -20.67 -5.77
CA GLY A 130 -4.87 -21.18 -6.22
C GLY A 130 -3.77 -20.10 -6.22
N PRO A 131 -2.54 -20.43 -5.77
CA PRO A 131 -1.45 -19.49 -5.67
C PRO A 131 -1.02 -18.99 -7.05
N SER A 132 -1.30 -17.73 -7.33
CA SER A 132 -0.95 -17.05 -8.57
C SER A 132 -0.91 -15.53 -8.40
N ILE A 133 -0.21 -14.84 -9.29
CA ILE A 133 -0.16 -13.37 -9.31
C ILE A 133 -1.57 -12.77 -9.43
N GLY A 134 -2.43 -13.33 -10.30
CA GLY A 134 -3.81 -12.88 -10.45
C GLY A 134 -4.63 -13.07 -9.18
N ALA A 135 -4.56 -14.25 -8.54
CA ALA A 135 -5.30 -14.56 -7.31
C ALA A 135 -4.92 -13.62 -6.15
N SER A 136 -3.63 -13.27 -6.01
CA SER A 136 -3.18 -12.37 -4.95
C SER A 136 -3.80 -10.97 -5.05
N LYS A 137 -4.10 -10.47 -6.26
CA LYS A 137 -4.68 -9.15 -6.51
C LYS A 137 -6.17 -9.05 -6.16
N VAL A 138 -6.87 -10.19 -6.10
CA VAL A 138 -8.35 -10.21 -5.94
C VAL A 138 -8.78 -9.52 -4.65
N LEU A 139 -8.08 -9.72 -3.54
CA LEU A 139 -8.41 -9.10 -2.26
C LEU A 139 -8.40 -7.57 -2.34
N GLY A 140 -7.31 -6.98 -2.86
CA GLY A 140 -7.16 -5.53 -2.97
C GLY A 140 -8.20 -4.90 -3.92
N LEU A 141 -8.42 -5.53 -5.09
CA LEU A 141 -9.43 -5.08 -6.05
C LEU A 141 -10.85 -5.17 -5.48
N THR A 142 -11.16 -6.26 -4.76
CA THR A 142 -12.47 -6.42 -4.10
C THR A 142 -12.65 -5.39 -2.99
N ALA A 143 -11.63 -5.15 -2.16
CA ALA A 143 -11.69 -4.13 -1.13
C ALA A 143 -11.92 -2.73 -1.72
N PHE A 144 -11.23 -2.39 -2.82
CA PHE A 144 -11.46 -1.14 -3.54
C PHE A 144 -12.91 -1.03 -4.06
N ALA A 145 -13.40 -2.03 -4.77
CA ALA A 145 -14.76 -2.02 -5.34
C ALA A 145 -15.83 -1.89 -4.24
N LEU A 146 -15.72 -2.70 -3.17
CA LEU A 146 -16.65 -2.63 -2.03
C LEU A 146 -16.60 -1.26 -1.35
N SER A 147 -15.42 -0.66 -1.21
CA SER A 147 -15.31 0.67 -0.61
C SER A 147 -16.07 1.74 -1.40
N GLN A 148 -16.05 1.67 -2.75
CA GLN A 148 -16.82 2.60 -3.59
C GLN A 148 -18.35 2.40 -3.43
N VAL A 149 -18.80 1.15 -3.37
CA VAL A 149 -20.22 0.84 -3.10
C VAL A 149 -20.63 1.37 -1.72
N LEU A 150 -19.82 1.11 -0.69
CA LEU A 150 -20.10 1.60 0.66
C LEU A 150 -20.04 3.12 0.75
N SER A 151 -19.17 3.79 -0.01
CA SER A 151 -19.14 5.24 -0.12
C SER A 151 -20.47 5.77 -0.62
N PHE A 152 -20.93 5.27 -1.76
CA PHE A 152 -22.24 5.63 -2.31
C PHE A 152 -23.39 5.43 -1.30
N LEU A 153 -23.45 4.26 -0.66
CA LEU A 153 -24.49 3.94 0.33
C LEU A 153 -24.43 4.87 1.55
N THR A 154 -23.24 5.17 2.04
CA THR A 154 -23.03 6.08 3.17
C THR A 154 -23.51 7.50 2.85
N LEU A 155 -23.15 8.01 1.68
CA LEU A 155 -23.58 9.35 1.23
C LEU A 155 -25.09 9.40 1.04
N ARG A 156 -25.70 8.36 0.44
CA ARG A 156 -27.18 8.24 0.31
C ARG A 156 -27.86 8.24 1.68
N ARG A 157 -27.34 7.47 2.63
CA ARG A 157 -27.84 7.42 4.01
C ARG A 157 -27.72 8.75 4.73
N SER A 158 -26.70 9.54 4.39
CA SER A 158 -26.47 10.89 4.94
C SER A 158 -27.33 11.98 4.28
N GLY A 159 -28.23 11.60 3.37
CA GLY A 159 -29.20 12.50 2.73
C GLY A 159 -28.74 13.11 1.40
N ALA A 160 -27.61 12.65 0.83
CA ALA A 160 -27.22 13.06 -0.51
C ALA A 160 -28.21 12.51 -1.58
N GLY A 161 -28.51 13.28 -2.62
CA GLY A 161 -29.23 12.80 -3.80
C GLY A 161 -28.41 11.73 -4.55
N VAL A 162 -29.07 10.94 -5.43
CA VAL A 162 -28.37 9.88 -6.20
C VAL A 162 -27.22 10.46 -7.02
N ALA A 163 -27.47 11.50 -7.80
CA ALA A 163 -26.47 12.14 -8.63
C ALA A 163 -25.31 12.73 -7.82
N GLU A 164 -25.63 13.30 -6.66
CA GLU A 164 -24.62 13.84 -5.75
C GLU A 164 -23.74 12.74 -5.13
N ALA A 165 -24.36 11.67 -4.63
CA ALA A 165 -23.62 10.54 -4.06
C ALA A 165 -22.72 9.88 -5.11
N LEU A 166 -23.19 9.69 -6.35
CA LEU A 166 -22.38 9.19 -7.46
C LEU A 166 -21.22 10.13 -7.78
N THR A 167 -21.48 11.45 -7.85
CA THR A 167 -20.42 12.42 -8.14
C THR A 167 -19.35 12.42 -7.05
N MET A 168 -19.74 12.44 -5.78
CA MET A 168 -18.78 12.47 -4.67
C MET A 168 -18.00 11.16 -4.52
N THR A 169 -18.64 10.01 -4.76
CA THR A 169 -17.93 8.71 -4.88
C THR A 169 -16.95 8.73 -6.05
N GLY A 170 -17.34 9.32 -7.18
CA GLY A 170 -16.47 9.49 -8.34
C GLY A 170 -15.28 10.42 -8.05
N VAL A 171 -15.49 11.53 -7.35
CA VAL A 171 -14.39 12.42 -6.88
C VAL A 171 -13.40 11.67 -5.99
N GLN A 172 -13.91 10.87 -5.06
CA GLN A 172 -13.06 9.98 -4.25
C GLN A 172 -12.24 9.01 -5.13
N CYS A 173 -12.87 8.41 -6.14
CA CYS A 173 -12.20 7.54 -7.10
C CYS A 173 -11.12 8.29 -7.91
N VAL A 174 -11.36 9.55 -8.30
CA VAL A 174 -10.36 10.39 -9.00
C VAL A 174 -9.12 10.61 -8.12
N VAL A 175 -9.30 10.94 -6.84
CA VAL A 175 -8.16 11.10 -5.92
C VAL A 175 -7.37 9.80 -5.80
N LEU A 176 -8.07 8.67 -5.65
CA LEU A 176 -7.43 7.35 -5.56
C LEU A 176 -6.71 6.97 -6.86
N ALA A 177 -7.22 7.36 -8.03
CA ALA A 177 -6.61 7.07 -9.32
C ALA A 177 -5.19 7.63 -9.45
N GLY A 178 -4.88 8.75 -8.78
CA GLY A 178 -3.54 9.33 -8.74
C GLY A 178 -2.49 8.49 -8.01
N PHE A 179 -2.89 7.40 -7.34
CA PHE A 179 -2.01 6.49 -6.59
C PHE A 179 -2.03 5.05 -7.12
N THR A 180 -2.55 4.85 -8.35
CA THR A 180 -2.71 3.50 -8.92
C THR A 180 -1.39 2.89 -9.33
N ASP A 181 -0.43 3.67 -9.82
CA ASP A 181 0.89 3.25 -10.31
C ASP A 181 1.76 2.55 -9.26
N GLN A 182 1.50 2.82 -7.99
CA GLN A 182 2.22 2.23 -6.86
C GLN A 182 1.48 1.07 -6.19
N GLY A 183 0.31 0.67 -6.72
CA GLY A 183 -0.49 -0.40 -6.13
C GLY A 183 -1.14 -0.09 -4.78
N TYR A 184 -1.10 1.16 -4.29
CA TYR A 184 -1.66 1.51 -2.97
C TYR A 184 -3.17 1.36 -2.89
N VAL A 185 -3.87 1.54 -3.99
CA VAL A 185 -5.34 1.63 -4.00
C VAL A 185 -6.01 0.27 -4.11
N SER A 186 -5.42 -0.64 -4.88
CA SER A 186 -6.06 -1.91 -5.28
C SER A 186 -5.08 -3.07 -5.36
N GLY A 187 -3.81 -2.83 -5.01
CA GLY A 187 -2.75 -3.84 -5.07
C GLY A 187 -2.76 -4.78 -3.85
N VAL A 188 -1.76 -5.66 -3.84
CA VAL A 188 -1.53 -6.64 -2.77
C VAL A 188 -0.86 -5.96 -1.58
N ARG A 189 -1.62 -5.09 -0.90
CA ARG A 189 -1.13 -4.26 0.21
C ARG A 189 -2.24 -4.02 1.24
N SER A 190 -1.85 -3.55 2.42
CA SER A 190 -2.79 -3.21 3.50
C SER A 190 -3.68 -1.99 3.18
N ASP A 191 -3.27 -1.12 2.25
CA ASP A 191 -3.88 0.19 2.05
C ASP A 191 -5.34 0.10 1.56
N ALA A 192 -5.65 -0.82 0.62
CA ALA A 192 -7.02 -1.06 0.17
C ALA A 192 -7.95 -1.53 1.30
N LEU A 193 -7.44 -2.36 2.21
CA LEU A 193 -8.18 -2.85 3.37
C LEU A 193 -8.41 -1.73 4.40
N LEU A 194 -7.40 -0.89 4.65
CA LEU A 194 -7.53 0.28 5.53
C LEU A 194 -8.60 1.24 5.00
N PHE A 195 -8.59 1.48 3.70
CA PHE A 195 -9.59 2.33 3.05
C PHE A 195 -11.01 1.75 3.17
N LEU A 196 -11.19 0.46 2.92
CA LEU A 196 -12.46 -0.24 3.11
C LEU A 196 -12.93 -0.19 4.57
N ALA A 197 -12.04 -0.40 5.52
CA ALA A 197 -12.36 -0.35 6.95
C ALA A 197 -12.78 1.06 7.39
N ALA A 198 -12.07 2.11 6.94
CA ALA A 198 -12.43 3.49 7.21
C ALA A 198 -13.80 3.85 6.60
N GLN A 199 -14.08 3.39 5.37
CA GLN A 199 -15.38 3.58 4.73
C GLN A 199 -16.51 2.87 5.50
N THR A 200 -16.26 1.65 5.96
CA THR A 200 -17.21 0.89 6.78
C THR A 200 -17.46 1.58 8.12
N ALA A 201 -16.43 2.14 8.75
CA ALA A 201 -16.56 2.88 10.01
C ALA A 201 -17.46 4.11 9.87
N VAL A 202 -17.32 4.86 8.77
CA VAL A 202 -18.22 5.99 8.48
C VAL A 202 -19.67 5.51 8.37
N LEU A 203 -19.92 4.43 7.63
CA LEU A 203 -21.27 3.86 7.49
C LEU A 203 -21.84 3.42 8.85
N VAL A 204 -21.06 2.75 9.68
CA VAL A 204 -21.46 2.31 11.03
C VAL A 204 -21.79 3.50 11.91
N ALA A 205 -20.97 4.55 11.92
CA ALA A 205 -21.20 5.73 12.76
C ALA A 205 -22.47 6.50 12.38
N THR A 206 -22.93 6.42 11.13
CA THR A 206 -24.21 7.04 10.71
C THR A 206 -25.44 6.36 11.33
N SER A 207 -25.30 5.13 11.88
CA SER A 207 -26.40 4.37 12.50
C SER A 207 -26.81 4.89 13.88
N GLY A 208 -26.00 5.76 14.50
CA GLY A 208 -26.25 6.26 15.85
C GLY A 208 -25.54 5.48 16.95
N PRO A 209 -25.49 6.03 18.18
CA PRO A 209 -24.70 5.50 19.29
C PRO A 209 -25.38 4.28 19.96
N THR A 210 -25.12 3.09 19.41
CA THR A 210 -25.55 1.79 19.96
C THR A 210 -24.37 0.93 20.36
N MET A 211 -24.56 -0.07 21.23
CA MET A 211 -23.50 -1.02 21.64
C MET A 211 -22.95 -1.83 20.46
N VAL A 212 -23.84 -2.23 19.53
CA VAL A 212 -23.44 -2.96 18.31
C VAL A 212 -22.57 -2.09 17.41
N ALA A 213 -22.93 -0.83 17.21
CA ALA A 213 -22.12 0.10 16.43
C ALA A 213 -20.78 0.40 17.12
N ALA A 214 -20.75 0.53 18.46
CA ALA A 214 -19.52 0.69 19.22
C ALA A 214 -18.59 -0.53 19.07
N ALA A 215 -19.14 -1.74 19.20
CA ALA A 215 -18.37 -2.96 18.98
C ALA A 215 -17.82 -3.03 17.55
N ALA A 216 -18.65 -2.73 16.53
CA ALA A 216 -18.21 -2.71 15.13
C ALA A 216 -17.10 -1.68 14.88
N LEU A 217 -17.21 -0.46 15.42
CA LEU A 217 -16.15 0.55 15.33
C LEU A 217 -14.87 0.10 16.04
N GLY A 218 -15.00 -0.57 17.20
CA GLY A 218 -13.87 -1.18 17.90
C GLY A 218 -13.18 -2.27 17.08
N LEU A 219 -13.95 -3.20 16.49
CA LEU A 219 -13.42 -4.23 15.58
C LEU A 219 -12.65 -3.61 14.42
N LEU A 220 -13.22 -2.59 13.77
CA LEU A 220 -12.55 -1.87 12.66
C LEU A 220 -11.29 -1.14 13.13
N CYS A 221 -11.31 -0.54 14.32
CA CYS A 221 -10.16 0.12 14.93
C CYS A 221 -9.01 -0.87 15.17
N GLY A 222 -9.29 -1.99 15.83
CA GLY A 222 -8.30 -3.06 16.07
C GLY A 222 -7.77 -3.67 14.78
N PHE A 223 -8.64 -3.89 13.78
CA PHE A 223 -8.25 -4.38 12.47
C PHE A 223 -7.31 -3.39 11.77
N CYS A 224 -7.65 -2.09 11.72
CA CYS A 224 -6.77 -1.07 11.14
C CYS A 224 -5.43 -0.97 11.87
N ALA A 225 -5.42 -1.03 13.21
CA ALA A 225 -4.19 -1.02 14.00
C ALA A 225 -3.33 -2.27 13.75
N ASN A 226 -3.95 -3.43 13.49
CA ASN A 226 -3.24 -4.63 13.10
C ASN A 226 -2.66 -4.52 11.68
N LEU A 227 -3.38 -3.93 10.72
CA LEU A 227 -2.87 -3.70 9.38
C LEU A 227 -1.66 -2.75 9.36
N LYS A 228 -1.76 -1.62 10.09
CA LYS A 228 -0.68 -0.64 10.29
C LYS A 228 -0.80 -0.09 11.72
N ILE A 229 0.30 0.01 12.44
CA ILE A 229 0.28 0.39 13.87
C ILE A 229 -0.43 1.73 14.15
N HIS A 230 -0.35 2.69 13.25
CA HIS A 230 -1.08 3.96 13.35
C HIS A 230 -2.53 3.88 12.80
N GLY A 231 -2.99 2.71 12.36
CA GLY A 231 -4.28 2.52 11.69
C GLY A 231 -5.50 2.90 12.53
N ALA A 232 -5.40 2.84 13.86
CA ALA A 232 -6.47 3.30 14.74
C ALA A 232 -6.85 4.77 14.53
N LEU A 233 -5.88 5.62 14.10
CA LEU A 233 -6.10 7.04 13.85
C LEU A 233 -7.06 7.30 12.69
N TYR A 234 -7.22 6.37 11.75
CA TYR A 234 -8.17 6.49 10.65
C TYR A 234 -9.62 6.40 11.12
N ILE A 235 -9.87 5.68 12.21
CA ILE A 235 -11.19 5.47 12.78
C ILE A 235 -11.53 6.54 13.83
N LEU A 236 -10.53 7.13 14.46
CA LEU A 236 -10.68 8.07 15.58
C LEU A 236 -11.64 9.25 15.29
N PRO A 237 -11.58 9.96 14.15
CA PRO A 237 -12.49 11.08 13.89
C PRO A 237 -13.95 10.67 13.90
N VAL A 238 -14.23 9.53 13.27
CA VAL A 238 -15.58 8.97 13.15
C VAL A 238 -16.08 8.46 14.51
N PHE A 239 -15.19 7.86 15.29
CA PHE A 239 -15.49 7.40 16.65
C PHE A 239 -15.78 8.56 17.61
N VAL A 240 -15.02 9.65 17.53
CA VAL A 240 -15.28 10.89 18.28
C VAL A 240 -16.67 11.45 17.93
N TYR A 241 -17.00 11.57 16.64
CA TYR A 241 -18.33 11.97 16.20
C TYR A 241 -19.43 11.09 16.78
N PHE A 242 -19.23 9.77 16.71
CA PHE A 242 -20.16 8.77 17.26
C PHE A 242 -20.38 8.96 18.76
N LEU A 243 -19.32 9.15 19.55
CA LEU A 243 -19.39 9.36 20.99
C LEU A 243 -20.06 10.69 21.37
N CYS A 244 -19.77 11.79 20.65
CA CYS A 244 -20.37 13.08 20.90
C CYS A 244 -21.88 13.12 20.68
N ARG A 245 -22.47 12.10 20.04
CA ARG A 245 -23.90 11.92 19.87
C ARG A 245 -24.54 11.04 20.96
N SER A 246 -23.75 10.53 21.90
CA SER A 246 -24.29 9.73 23.00
C SER A 246 -25.17 10.59 23.91
N PRO A 247 -26.25 10.02 24.50
CA PRO A 247 -27.20 10.77 25.32
C PRO A 247 -26.63 11.19 26.70
N GLY A 248 -25.39 10.83 27.03
CA GLY A 248 -24.75 11.21 28.27
C GLY A 248 -23.41 10.52 28.49
N ILE A 249 -22.62 11.05 29.42
CA ILE A 249 -21.24 10.61 29.69
C ILE A 249 -21.18 9.12 30.08
N ALA A 250 -22.10 8.64 30.91
CA ALA A 250 -22.12 7.23 31.33
C ALA A 250 -22.34 6.26 30.16
N VAL A 251 -23.21 6.64 29.20
CA VAL A 251 -23.43 5.86 27.97
C VAL A 251 -22.17 5.94 27.11
N GLY A 252 -21.60 7.12 26.92
CA GLY A 252 -20.36 7.31 26.19
C GLY A 252 -19.21 6.45 26.73
N LEU A 253 -19.02 6.38 28.05
CA LEU A 253 -18.02 5.52 28.68
C LEU A 253 -18.26 4.02 28.40
N ARG A 254 -19.52 3.56 28.51
CA ARG A 254 -19.87 2.16 28.18
C ARG A 254 -19.55 1.83 26.70
N LEU A 255 -19.91 2.73 25.79
CA LEU A 255 -19.62 2.57 24.36
C LEU A 255 -18.11 2.53 24.11
N THR A 256 -17.33 3.37 24.80
CA THR A 256 -15.86 3.39 24.72
C THR A 256 -15.26 2.08 25.23
N CYS A 257 -15.75 1.54 26.38
CA CYS A 257 -15.28 0.28 26.91
C CYS A 257 -15.55 -0.89 25.95
N VAL A 258 -16.76 -0.96 25.36
CA VAL A 258 -17.11 -2.00 24.39
C VAL A 258 -16.24 -1.90 23.13
N ALA A 259 -16.06 -0.70 22.60
CA ALA A 259 -15.19 -0.47 21.44
C ALA A 259 -13.73 -0.80 21.75
N GLY A 260 -13.23 -0.38 22.93
CA GLY A 260 -11.86 -0.68 23.37
C GLY A 260 -11.59 -2.18 23.47
N LEU A 261 -12.50 -2.93 24.14
CA LEU A 261 -12.38 -4.38 24.25
C LEU A 261 -12.40 -5.06 22.86
N ALA A 262 -13.34 -4.68 21.99
CA ALA A 262 -13.43 -5.20 20.63
C ALA A 262 -12.16 -4.88 19.82
N SER A 263 -11.60 -3.69 20.01
CA SER A 263 -10.35 -3.28 19.34
C SER A 263 -9.15 -4.14 19.78
N VAL A 264 -8.99 -4.36 21.09
CA VAL A 264 -7.91 -5.19 21.63
C VAL A 264 -8.03 -6.63 21.12
N VAL A 265 -9.23 -7.21 21.15
CA VAL A 265 -9.46 -8.58 20.65
C VAL A 265 -9.11 -8.69 19.17
N THR A 266 -9.58 -7.75 18.35
CA THR A 266 -9.34 -7.81 16.89
C THR A 266 -7.88 -7.52 16.54
N PHE A 267 -7.19 -6.67 17.29
CA PHE A 267 -5.75 -6.44 17.13
C PHE A 267 -4.95 -7.69 17.49
N ALA A 268 -5.28 -8.36 18.58
CA ALA A 268 -4.51 -9.48 19.13
C ALA A 268 -4.80 -10.83 18.44
N ALA A 269 -6.05 -11.07 18.01
CA ALA A 269 -6.47 -12.37 17.48
C ALA A 269 -5.60 -12.89 16.31
N PRO A 270 -5.14 -12.06 15.34
CA PRO A 270 -4.30 -12.51 14.25
C PRO A 270 -2.90 -13.02 14.67
N PHE A 271 -2.48 -12.74 15.91
CA PHE A 271 -1.22 -13.26 16.47
C PHE A 271 -1.40 -14.62 17.18
N ALA A 272 -2.62 -15.16 17.23
CA ALA A 272 -2.87 -16.46 17.89
C ALA A 272 -2.24 -17.66 17.16
N PRO A 273 -2.11 -17.71 15.81
CA PRO A 273 -1.40 -18.77 15.12
C PRO A 273 0.10 -18.76 15.46
N ASN A 274 0.70 -19.96 15.62
CA ASN A 274 2.10 -20.12 16.02
C ASN A 274 3.13 -19.48 15.06
N ASN A 275 2.74 -19.26 13.80
CA ASN A 275 3.59 -18.64 12.78
C ASN A 275 3.52 -17.10 12.77
N ALA A 276 2.72 -16.48 13.64
CA ALA A 276 2.55 -15.04 13.73
C ALA A 276 3.01 -14.52 15.11
N SER A 277 4.30 -14.62 15.41
CA SER A 277 4.87 -14.17 16.70
C SER A 277 4.73 -12.66 16.88
N PHE A 278 4.06 -12.23 17.98
CA PHE A 278 3.98 -10.82 18.35
C PHE A 278 5.35 -10.23 18.71
N ILE A 279 6.23 -11.02 19.31
CA ILE A 279 7.58 -10.58 19.71
C ILE A 279 8.41 -10.28 18.47
N GLU A 280 8.39 -11.17 17.46
CA GLU A 280 9.14 -10.95 16.23
C GLU A 280 8.53 -9.83 15.36
N PHE A 281 7.22 -9.68 15.37
CA PHE A 281 6.56 -8.50 14.79
C PHE A 281 7.04 -7.20 15.46
N TYR A 282 7.07 -7.17 16.79
CA TYR A 282 7.55 -6.00 17.54
C TYR A 282 9.03 -5.70 17.25
N ASN A 283 9.87 -6.74 17.17
CA ASN A 283 11.29 -6.60 16.79
C ASN A 283 11.43 -5.99 15.40
N SER A 284 10.66 -6.47 14.43
CA SER A 284 10.62 -5.93 13.06
C SER A 284 10.14 -4.47 13.05
N LEU A 285 9.11 -4.15 13.84
CA LEU A 285 8.59 -2.79 13.97
C LEU A 285 9.62 -1.85 14.60
N LYS A 286 10.30 -2.28 15.66
CA LYS A 286 11.38 -1.54 16.30
C LYS A 286 12.52 -1.28 15.32
N ALA A 287 12.82 -2.30 14.54
CA ALA A 287 13.81 -2.24 13.52
C ALA A 287 13.51 -1.09 12.53
N LEU A 288 12.30 -0.97 12.01
CA LEU A 288 11.91 0.08 11.06
C LEU A 288 11.74 1.48 11.67
N SER A 289 11.70 1.60 12.99
CA SER A 289 11.65 2.91 13.65
C SER A 289 12.88 3.80 13.39
N HIS A 290 13.94 3.22 12.84
CA HIS A 290 15.21 3.90 12.51
C HIS A 290 15.27 4.46 11.08
N HIS A 291 14.22 4.32 10.27
CA HIS A 291 14.20 4.94 8.95
C HIS A 291 14.36 6.46 9.04
N PRO A 292 15.18 7.06 8.16
CA PRO A 292 15.41 8.49 8.20
C PRO A 292 14.12 9.25 7.88
N TRP A 293 13.87 10.29 8.67
CA TRP A 293 12.79 11.21 8.43
C TRP A 293 13.15 12.13 7.24
N ASP A 294 12.23 12.26 6.29
CA ASP A 294 12.41 13.05 5.08
C ASP A 294 11.50 14.29 5.13
N ARG A 295 12.13 15.46 5.22
CA ARG A 295 11.42 16.75 5.21
C ARG A 295 10.56 16.92 3.95
N TRP A 296 11.01 16.45 2.80
CA TRP A 296 10.27 16.54 1.54
C TRP A 296 8.96 15.74 1.59
N LEU A 297 9.00 14.52 2.10
CA LEU A 297 7.80 13.70 2.30
C LEU A 297 6.84 14.34 3.30
N PHE A 298 7.36 14.96 4.38
CA PHE A 298 6.53 15.70 5.31
C PHE A 298 5.82 16.89 4.64
N GLU A 299 6.55 17.70 3.87
CA GLU A 299 5.97 18.80 3.10
C GLU A 299 4.88 18.31 2.14
N GLN A 300 5.08 17.19 1.45
CA GLN A 300 4.07 16.59 0.60
C GLN A 300 2.82 16.16 1.39
N ASN A 301 2.99 15.55 2.55
CA ASN A 301 1.89 15.12 3.40
C ASN A 301 1.06 16.32 3.87
N ILE A 302 1.70 17.41 4.33
CA ILE A 302 1.03 18.63 4.75
C ILE A 302 0.30 19.30 3.59
N VAL A 303 0.89 19.31 2.40
CA VAL A 303 0.22 19.84 1.20
C VAL A 303 -1.02 19.01 0.85
N PHE A 304 -0.91 17.69 0.90
CA PHE A 304 -2.05 16.80 0.66
C PHE A 304 -3.15 16.99 1.71
N GLU A 305 -2.78 17.06 3.00
CA GLU A 305 -3.69 17.37 4.11
C GLU A 305 -4.40 18.72 3.89
N GLY A 306 -3.63 19.76 3.57
CA GLY A 306 -4.16 21.09 3.27
C GLY A 306 -5.15 21.07 2.11
N MET A 307 -4.84 20.36 1.01
CA MET A 307 -5.76 20.23 -0.12
C MET A 307 -7.06 19.52 0.28
N CYS A 308 -7.00 18.48 1.09
CA CYS A 308 -8.16 17.76 1.58
C CYS A 308 -9.04 18.59 2.51
N LEU A 309 -8.44 19.44 3.34
CA LEU A 309 -9.14 20.28 4.32
C LEU A 309 -9.59 21.62 3.75
N LEU A 310 -9.01 22.11 2.65
CA LEU A 310 -9.33 23.39 2.02
C LEU A 310 -10.84 23.56 1.74
N PRO A 311 -11.58 22.58 1.21
CA PRO A 311 -13.03 22.71 1.00
C PRO A 311 -13.80 23.04 2.28
N PHE A 312 -13.43 22.39 3.40
CA PHE A 312 -14.04 22.63 4.69
C PHE A 312 -13.76 24.05 5.18
N LEU A 313 -12.52 24.49 5.09
CA LEU A 313 -12.09 25.82 5.50
C LEU A 313 -12.80 26.90 4.69
N LEU A 314 -12.83 26.78 3.36
CA LEU A 314 -13.47 27.75 2.49
C LEU A 314 -14.97 27.87 2.75
N ILE A 315 -15.68 26.75 2.92
CA ILE A 315 -17.10 26.77 3.24
C ILE A 315 -17.32 27.40 4.62
N PHE A 316 -16.50 27.03 5.61
CA PHE A 316 -16.62 27.56 6.97
C PHE A 316 -16.41 29.06 7.01
N LEU A 317 -15.36 29.57 6.36
CA LEU A 317 -15.05 31.01 6.32
C LEU A 317 -16.08 31.83 5.52
N SER A 318 -16.64 31.25 4.44
CA SER A 318 -17.56 31.96 3.56
C SER A 318 -18.99 32.03 4.10
N PHE A 319 -19.43 31.03 4.86
CA PHE A 319 -20.85 30.91 5.23
C PHE A 319 -21.10 30.82 6.73
N THR A 320 -20.05 30.81 7.57
CA THR A 320 -20.12 30.74 9.06
C THR A 320 -21.25 29.83 9.57
N PRO A 321 -21.30 28.57 9.13
CA PRO A 321 -22.42 27.68 9.42
C PRO A 321 -22.52 27.41 10.92
N LYS A 322 -23.76 27.29 11.43
CA LYS A 322 -24.03 26.78 12.77
C LYS A 322 -23.89 25.27 12.78
N LEU A 323 -22.67 24.79 12.89
CA LEU A 323 -22.35 23.36 12.90
C LEU A 323 -22.69 22.73 14.26
N PRO A 324 -23.25 21.51 14.29
CA PRO A 324 -23.44 20.76 15.53
C PRO A 324 -22.11 20.54 16.29
N PRO A 325 -22.08 20.64 17.62
CA PRO A 325 -20.85 20.42 18.39
C PRO A 325 -20.15 19.08 18.07
N ALA A 326 -20.92 18.02 17.86
CA ALA A 326 -20.38 16.72 17.48
C ALA A 326 -19.58 16.76 16.15
N PHE A 327 -20.04 17.59 15.20
CA PHE A 327 -19.33 17.78 13.94
C PHE A 327 -18.04 18.60 14.09
N LEU A 328 -18.03 19.59 14.98
CA LEU A 328 -16.81 20.35 15.29
C LEU A 328 -15.75 19.45 15.92
N TRP A 329 -16.14 18.59 16.85
CA TRP A 329 -15.24 17.58 17.42
C TRP A 329 -14.74 16.56 16.39
N PHE A 330 -15.60 16.16 15.44
CA PHE A 330 -15.19 15.33 14.30
C PHE A 330 -14.09 16.00 13.49
N VAL A 331 -14.28 17.28 13.10
CA VAL A 331 -13.29 18.02 12.31
C VAL A 331 -11.98 18.18 13.08
N ALA A 332 -12.05 18.54 14.37
CA ALA A 332 -10.87 18.65 15.22
C ALA A 332 -10.09 17.33 15.32
N ALA A 333 -10.80 16.22 15.54
CA ALA A 333 -10.20 14.89 15.58
C ALA A 333 -9.63 14.46 14.22
N LEU A 334 -10.29 14.85 13.12
CA LEU A 334 -9.84 14.57 11.75
C LEU A 334 -8.51 15.27 11.45
N VAL A 335 -8.44 16.58 11.72
CA VAL A 335 -7.20 17.36 11.55
C VAL A 335 -6.08 16.78 12.40
N LEU A 336 -6.35 16.55 13.70
CA LEU A 336 -5.36 15.97 14.61
C LEU A 336 -4.87 14.58 14.11
N SER A 337 -5.78 13.72 13.68
CA SER A 337 -5.42 12.37 13.20
C SER A 337 -4.61 12.41 11.91
N MET A 338 -4.98 13.29 10.95
CA MET A 338 -4.22 13.48 9.71
C MET A 338 -2.81 13.99 10.01
N THR A 339 -2.68 15.02 10.85
CA THR A 339 -1.36 15.56 11.25
C THR A 339 -0.51 14.50 11.97
N LEU A 340 -1.10 13.72 12.88
CA LEU A 340 -0.38 12.64 13.57
C LEU A 340 0.08 11.54 12.61
N VAL A 341 -0.71 11.20 11.58
CA VAL A 341 -0.30 10.22 10.56
C VAL A 341 0.73 10.81 9.59
N SER A 342 0.70 12.12 9.35
CA SER A 342 1.70 12.80 8.50
C SER A 342 3.13 12.66 9.04
N LEU A 343 3.32 12.46 10.35
CA LEU A 343 4.64 12.25 10.97
C LEU A 343 5.28 10.92 10.54
N PRO A 344 4.67 9.72 10.79
CA PRO A 344 5.22 8.47 10.30
C PRO A 344 5.17 8.35 8.77
N ALA A 345 4.27 9.07 8.10
CA ALA A 345 4.23 9.13 6.63
C ALA A 345 5.38 9.97 6.03
N ALA A 346 6.14 10.68 6.84
CA ALA A 346 7.34 11.42 6.43
C ALA A 346 8.64 10.60 6.54
N VAL A 347 8.55 9.32 6.83
CA VAL A 347 9.69 8.40 6.84
C VAL A 347 9.95 7.92 5.42
N SER A 348 11.22 7.72 5.05
CA SER A 348 11.63 7.20 3.74
C SER A 348 10.87 5.91 3.39
N GLY A 349 10.32 5.84 2.17
CA GLY A 349 9.47 4.74 1.71
C GLY A 349 7.97 4.88 2.04
N ALA A 350 7.60 5.87 2.86
CA ALA A 350 6.20 6.25 3.11
C ALA A 350 5.77 7.41 2.20
N GLY A 351 4.75 8.18 2.57
CA GLY A 351 4.31 9.34 1.80
C GLY A 351 2.80 9.60 1.89
N PRO A 352 2.24 10.47 1.03
CA PRO A 352 0.84 10.90 1.10
C PRO A 352 -0.19 9.76 0.99
N HIS A 353 0.18 8.60 0.46
CA HIS A 353 -0.72 7.45 0.40
C HIS A 353 -1.17 6.96 1.79
N HIS A 354 -0.39 7.25 2.85
CA HIS A 354 -0.82 6.99 4.22
C HIS A 354 -2.02 7.83 4.66
N LEU A 355 -2.32 8.93 3.97
CA LEU A 355 -3.47 9.78 4.26
C LEU A 355 -4.75 9.37 3.49
N LEU A 356 -4.64 8.46 2.52
CA LEU A 356 -5.79 8.01 1.71
C LEU A 356 -6.97 7.44 2.54
N PRO A 357 -6.75 6.69 3.65
CA PRO A 357 -7.85 6.20 4.46
C PRO A 357 -8.66 7.30 5.16
N PHE A 358 -8.24 8.57 5.12
CA PHE A 358 -9.05 9.70 5.57
C PHE A 358 -10.03 10.22 4.51
N LEU A 359 -9.92 9.82 3.25
CA LEU A 359 -10.85 10.26 2.20
C LEU A 359 -12.32 9.91 2.50
N PRO A 360 -12.69 8.70 2.98
CA PRO A 360 -14.05 8.38 3.36
C PRO A 360 -14.65 9.35 4.40
N PRO A 361 -14.03 9.61 5.57
CA PRO A 361 -14.55 10.57 6.52
C PRO A 361 -14.55 12.02 5.98
N LEU A 362 -13.59 12.40 5.12
CA LEU A 362 -13.57 13.72 4.48
C LEU A 362 -14.76 13.90 3.54
N VAL A 363 -14.99 12.98 2.62
CA VAL A 363 -16.09 13.04 1.65
C VAL A 363 -17.44 13.04 2.36
N TRP A 364 -17.60 12.19 3.38
CA TRP A 364 -18.80 12.16 4.21
C TRP A 364 -18.99 13.48 4.98
N GLY A 365 -17.95 13.98 5.63
CA GLY A 365 -17.98 15.24 6.37
C GLY A 365 -18.34 16.42 5.49
N PHE A 366 -17.85 16.43 4.24
CA PHE A 366 -18.23 17.45 3.26
C PHE A 366 -19.74 17.42 2.97
N ILE A 367 -20.35 16.27 2.80
CA ILE A 367 -21.80 16.14 2.57
C ILE A 367 -22.60 16.60 3.80
N VAL A 368 -22.17 16.23 5.02
CA VAL A 368 -22.82 16.69 6.27
C VAL A 368 -22.75 18.20 6.37
N MET A 369 -21.57 18.81 6.21
CA MET A 369 -21.38 20.26 6.27
C MET A 369 -22.21 20.97 5.19
N ARG A 370 -22.22 20.44 3.95
CA ARG A 370 -23.01 20.98 2.85
C ARG A 370 -24.50 21.03 3.19
N ARG A 371 -25.02 19.96 3.80
CA ARG A 371 -26.41 19.87 4.22
C ARG A 371 -26.74 20.94 5.28
N GLU A 372 -25.92 21.05 6.31
CA GLU A 372 -26.13 22.02 7.40
C GLU A 372 -26.10 23.46 6.86
N VAL A 373 -25.15 23.78 5.97
CA VAL A 373 -25.09 25.09 5.32
C VAL A 373 -26.33 25.33 4.48
N SER A 374 -26.70 24.38 3.61
CA SER A 374 -27.83 24.56 2.69
C SER A 374 -29.17 24.74 3.41
N THR A 375 -29.37 24.16 4.59
CA THR A 375 -30.57 24.33 5.42
C THR A 375 -30.58 25.65 6.18
N SER A 376 -29.40 26.23 6.47
CA SER A 376 -29.30 27.52 7.15
C SER A 376 -29.45 28.72 6.21
N LEU A 377 -29.16 28.57 4.91
CA LEU A 377 -29.24 29.62 3.91
C LEU A 377 -30.71 29.86 3.48
N ARG A 378 -31.26 31.00 3.86
CA ARG A 378 -32.63 31.41 3.50
C ARG A 378 -32.70 32.18 2.18
N ASP A 379 -31.67 33.00 1.91
CA ASP A 379 -31.56 33.81 0.71
C ASP A 379 -31.20 32.94 -0.51
N PRO A 380 -32.02 32.98 -1.59
CA PRO A 380 -31.73 32.31 -2.85
C PRO A 380 -30.35 32.68 -3.43
N GLN A 381 -29.94 33.94 -3.31
CA GLN A 381 -28.65 34.41 -3.82
C GLN A 381 -27.46 33.78 -3.05
N GLU A 382 -27.55 33.72 -1.72
CA GLU A 382 -26.53 33.04 -0.90
C GLU A 382 -26.47 31.54 -1.21
N ARG A 383 -27.63 30.92 -1.40
CA ARG A 383 -27.70 29.48 -1.80
C ARG A 383 -27.06 29.29 -3.17
N GLY A 384 -27.28 30.19 -4.11
CA GLY A 384 -26.63 30.19 -5.41
C GLY A 384 -25.10 30.29 -5.31
N ARG A 385 -24.60 31.23 -4.54
CA ARG A 385 -23.13 31.40 -4.28
C ARG A 385 -22.53 30.14 -3.66
N TYR A 386 -23.22 29.54 -2.70
CA TYR A 386 -22.76 28.30 -2.07
C TYR A 386 -22.68 27.12 -3.06
N GLN A 387 -23.69 26.93 -3.89
CA GLN A 387 -23.66 25.90 -4.94
C GLN A 387 -22.52 26.15 -5.93
N GLY A 388 -22.32 27.41 -6.29
CA GLY A 388 -21.23 27.84 -7.13
C GLY A 388 -19.86 27.47 -6.55
N LEU A 389 -19.65 27.77 -5.25
CA LEU A 389 -18.42 27.39 -4.56
C LEU A 389 -18.18 25.89 -4.57
N CYS A 390 -19.21 25.06 -4.29
CA CYS A 390 -19.07 23.60 -4.32
C CYS A 390 -18.69 23.08 -5.71
N VAL A 391 -19.27 23.61 -6.79
CA VAL A 391 -18.90 23.25 -8.17
C VAL A 391 -17.45 23.71 -8.48
N GLY A 392 -17.09 24.91 -8.07
CA GLY A 392 -15.73 25.44 -8.25
C GLY A 392 -14.67 24.60 -7.55
N LEU A 393 -14.93 24.19 -6.31
CA LEU A 393 -14.03 23.31 -5.55
C LEU A 393 -13.88 21.94 -6.24
N MET A 394 -14.97 21.37 -6.75
CA MET A 394 -14.91 20.11 -7.49
C MET A 394 -14.08 20.24 -8.78
N LEU A 395 -14.25 21.33 -9.52
CA LEU A 395 -13.46 21.58 -10.73
C LEU A 395 -11.98 21.83 -10.41
N ALA A 396 -11.70 22.60 -9.35
CA ALA A 396 -10.33 22.83 -8.89
C ALA A 396 -9.64 21.50 -8.52
N LEU A 397 -10.35 20.61 -7.83
CA LEU A 397 -9.85 19.28 -7.52
C LEU A 397 -9.58 18.45 -8.80
N LEU A 398 -10.53 18.42 -9.73
CA LEU A 398 -10.37 17.67 -10.99
C LEU A 398 -9.21 18.20 -11.84
N LEU A 399 -9.07 19.51 -11.94
CA LEU A 399 -8.00 20.13 -12.72
C LEU A 399 -6.62 19.99 -12.03
N GLY A 400 -6.59 20.11 -10.71
CA GLY A 400 -5.36 19.95 -9.93
C GLY A 400 -4.88 18.50 -9.88
N TYR A 401 -5.81 17.55 -9.71
CA TYR A 401 -5.50 16.12 -9.64
C TYR A 401 -5.42 15.43 -11.00
N GLY A 402 -6.03 16.00 -12.04
CA GLY A 402 -6.01 15.44 -13.40
C GLY A 402 -4.60 15.10 -13.90
N PRO A 403 -3.62 16.01 -13.82
CA PRO A 403 -2.24 15.71 -14.20
C PRO A 403 -1.62 14.55 -13.42
N ILE A 404 -1.91 14.42 -12.11
CA ILE A 404 -1.42 13.33 -11.26
C ILE A 404 -2.01 12.00 -11.74
N VAL A 405 -3.32 11.97 -12.00
CA VAL A 405 -4.01 10.79 -12.53
C VAL A 405 -3.45 10.38 -13.89
N ILE A 406 -3.24 11.32 -14.80
CA ILE A 406 -2.66 11.07 -16.14
C ILE A 406 -1.25 10.50 -16.01
N THR A 407 -0.42 11.05 -15.13
CA THR A 407 0.94 10.55 -14.88
C THR A 407 0.90 9.13 -14.31
N SER A 408 0.06 8.88 -13.30
CA SER A 408 -0.09 7.56 -12.69
C SER A 408 -0.55 6.52 -13.72
N TRP A 409 -1.58 6.84 -14.52
CA TRP A 409 -2.03 5.95 -15.60
C TRP A 409 -0.98 5.76 -16.68
N GLY A 410 -0.24 6.82 -17.05
CA GLY A 410 0.86 6.73 -18.00
C GLY A 410 1.92 5.71 -17.57
N THR A 411 2.30 5.74 -16.29
CA THR A 411 3.21 4.75 -15.69
C THR A 411 2.65 3.34 -15.75
N VAL A 412 1.36 3.14 -15.39
CA VAL A 412 0.71 1.83 -15.46
C VAL A 412 0.63 1.30 -16.88
N LEU A 413 0.22 2.14 -17.84
CA LEU A 413 0.11 1.74 -19.25
C LEU A 413 1.48 1.39 -19.85
N HIS A 414 2.54 2.11 -19.45
CA HIS A 414 3.91 1.75 -19.86
C HIS A 414 4.27 0.35 -19.35
N ARG A 415 4.01 0.05 -18.07
CA ARG A 415 4.24 -1.31 -17.54
C ARG A 415 3.42 -2.37 -18.26
N PHE A 416 2.18 -2.06 -18.64
CA PHE A 416 1.36 -2.99 -19.42
C PHE A 416 1.93 -3.24 -20.83
N ALA A 417 2.64 -2.26 -21.41
CA ALA A 417 3.33 -2.45 -22.68
C ALA A 417 4.48 -3.48 -22.59
N ASP A 418 5.08 -3.65 -21.40
CA ASP A 418 6.12 -4.66 -21.15
C ASP A 418 5.53 -6.07 -20.92
N ALA A 419 4.20 -6.25 -20.94
CA ALA A 419 3.56 -7.54 -20.67
C ALA A 419 4.07 -8.72 -21.53
N PRO A 420 4.43 -8.56 -22.82
CA PRO A 420 5.03 -9.64 -23.60
C PRO A 420 6.36 -10.12 -23.00
N LEU A 421 7.26 -9.19 -22.67
CA LEU A 421 8.56 -9.50 -22.06
C LEU A 421 8.39 -10.13 -20.66
N VAL A 422 7.43 -9.63 -19.88
CA VAL A 422 7.11 -10.21 -18.57
C VAL A 422 6.59 -11.64 -18.71
N ARG A 423 5.74 -11.95 -19.72
CA ARG A 423 5.28 -13.33 -19.97
C ARG A 423 6.43 -14.24 -20.36
N GLU A 424 7.38 -13.76 -21.16
CA GLU A 424 8.58 -14.50 -21.51
C GLU A 424 9.40 -14.84 -20.25
N ALA A 425 9.60 -13.84 -19.39
CA ALA A 425 10.27 -14.02 -18.10
C ALA A 425 9.56 -15.05 -17.19
N VAL A 426 8.24 -15.01 -17.12
CA VAL A 426 7.44 -15.99 -16.37
C VAL A 426 7.64 -17.39 -16.95
N ALA A 427 7.59 -17.53 -18.28
CA ALA A 427 7.80 -18.82 -18.94
C ALA A 427 9.23 -19.37 -18.74
N GLU A 428 10.23 -18.49 -18.67
CA GLU A 428 11.61 -18.88 -18.38
C GLU A 428 11.77 -19.34 -16.93
N ILE A 429 11.13 -18.66 -15.95
CA ILE A 429 11.10 -19.12 -14.56
C ILE A 429 10.40 -20.46 -14.44
N ASP A 430 9.22 -20.65 -15.03
CA ASP A 430 8.47 -21.92 -14.99
C ASP A 430 9.31 -23.06 -15.59
N ARG A 431 10.02 -22.82 -16.71
CA ARG A 431 10.92 -23.80 -17.32
C ARG A 431 12.07 -24.15 -16.37
N ALA A 432 12.72 -23.15 -15.76
CA ALA A 432 13.81 -23.37 -14.81
C ALA A 432 13.37 -24.20 -13.60
N LEU A 433 12.14 -23.97 -13.11
CA LEU A 433 11.54 -24.76 -12.02
C LEU A 433 11.25 -26.22 -12.44
N GLU A 434 10.81 -26.44 -13.68
CA GLU A 434 10.56 -27.78 -14.22
C GLU A 434 11.85 -28.58 -14.45
N GLU A 435 12.85 -27.95 -15.04
CA GLU A 435 14.16 -28.57 -15.33
C GLU A 435 14.95 -28.91 -14.05
N ASN A 436 14.73 -28.14 -12.97
CA ASN A 436 15.44 -28.27 -11.71
C ASN A 436 14.54 -28.78 -10.56
N ARG A 437 13.61 -29.71 -10.87
CA ARG A 437 12.72 -30.29 -9.86
C ARG A 437 13.49 -30.87 -8.68
N GLY A 438 13.08 -30.51 -7.47
CA GLY A 438 13.73 -30.94 -6.21
C GLY A 438 14.88 -30.07 -5.76
N LEU A 439 15.31 -29.10 -6.56
CA LEU A 439 16.24 -28.07 -6.16
C LEU A 439 15.49 -26.80 -5.72
N LYS A 440 16.08 -26.03 -4.83
CA LYS A 440 15.57 -24.75 -4.35
C LYS A 440 15.94 -23.64 -5.33
N VAL A 441 14.95 -23.12 -6.02
CA VAL A 441 15.12 -22.05 -7.02
C VAL A 441 14.56 -20.73 -6.48
N ALA A 442 15.28 -19.64 -6.68
CA ALA A 442 14.83 -18.29 -6.34
C ALA A 442 15.15 -17.29 -7.45
N VAL A 443 14.30 -16.27 -7.60
CA VAL A 443 14.59 -15.09 -8.43
C VAL A 443 15.37 -14.11 -7.56
N GLY A 444 16.55 -13.75 -8.00
CA GLY A 444 17.44 -12.86 -7.28
C GLY A 444 17.32 -11.40 -7.73
N PRO A 445 18.02 -10.51 -7.02
CA PRO A 445 18.06 -9.09 -7.34
C PRO A 445 18.86 -8.83 -8.62
N GLY A 446 18.56 -7.72 -9.30
CA GLY A 446 19.32 -7.26 -10.44
C GLY A 446 18.54 -6.25 -11.28
N ALA A 447 19.23 -5.52 -12.15
CA ALA A 447 18.63 -4.59 -13.08
C ALA A 447 18.31 -5.30 -14.40
N ALA A 448 17.09 -5.13 -14.90
CA ALA A 448 16.64 -5.59 -16.20
C ALA A 448 15.82 -4.48 -16.90
N ALA A 449 15.32 -4.78 -18.09
CA ALA A 449 14.43 -3.88 -18.82
C ALA A 449 13.11 -3.59 -18.08
N PHE A 450 12.72 -4.45 -17.16
CA PHE A 450 11.58 -4.26 -16.24
C PHE A 450 11.96 -4.72 -14.82
N ASP A 451 11.10 -4.45 -13.85
CA ASP A 451 11.31 -4.85 -12.45
C ASP A 451 11.10 -6.37 -12.28
N THR A 452 12.19 -7.14 -12.42
CA THR A 452 12.18 -8.61 -12.26
C THR A 452 11.95 -9.05 -10.82
N GLU A 453 12.19 -8.19 -9.83
CA GLU A 453 11.92 -8.49 -8.43
C GLU A 453 10.42 -8.72 -8.16
N THR A 454 9.54 -8.22 -9.03
CA THR A 454 8.09 -8.50 -8.96
C THR A 454 7.74 -9.96 -9.27
N LEU A 455 8.66 -10.74 -9.88
CA LEU A 455 8.45 -12.14 -10.23
C LEU A 455 8.98 -13.13 -9.19
N ARG A 456 9.68 -12.66 -8.13
CA ARG A 456 10.24 -13.53 -7.07
C ARG A 456 9.20 -14.39 -6.35
N VAL A 457 7.93 -14.02 -6.43
CA VAL A 457 6.82 -14.76 -5.86
C VAL A 457 6.53 -16.08 -6.58
N ILE A 458 6.89 -16.21 -7.87
CA ILE A 458 6.55 -17.39 -8.69
C ILE A 458 7.20 -18.66 -8.13
N PRO A 459 8.51 -18.71 -7.85
CA PRO A 459 9.11 -19.86 -7.17
C PRO A 459 8.44 -20.17 -5.83
N VAL A 460 8.10 -19.15 -5.04
CA VAL A 460 7.43 -19.31 -3.73
C VAL A 460 6.07 -19.99 -3.88
N PHE A 461 5.28 -19.61 -4.89
CA PHE A 461 4.01 -20.29 -5.21
C PHE A 461 4.16 -21.76 -5.65
N ARG A 462 5.37 -22.18 -5.98
CA ARG A 462 5.74 -23.56 -6.34
C ARG A 462 6.48 -24.29 -5.19
N GLY A 463 6.40 -23.77 -3.95
CA GLY A 463 6.99 -24.40 -2.77
C GLY A 463 8.48 -24.14 -2.58
N ASN A 464 9.04 -23.15 -3.28
CA ASN A 464 10.44 -22.76 -3.10
C ASN A 464 10.59 -21.70 -1.98
N PRO A 465 11.77 -21.64 -1.32
CA PRO A 465 12.00 -20.71 -0.22
C PRO A 465 12.15 -19.26 -0.70
N LEU A 466 11.98 -18.33 0.24
CA LEU A 466 12.32 -16.91 0.10
C LEU A 466 13.38 -16.54 1.16
N PRO A 467 14.62 -16.98 1.03
CA PRO A 467 15.62 -16.79 2.09
C PRO A 467 16.09 -15.33 2.22
N ILE A 468 16.10 -14.60 1.11
CA ILE A 468 16.50 -13.19 1.07
C ILE A 468 15.49 -12.43 0.22
N ASP A 469 14.73 -11.55 0.86
CA ASP A 469 13.90 -10.55 0.20
C ASP A 469 14.64 -9.22 0.15
N SER A 470 14.85 -8.69 -1.05
CA SER A 470 15.60 -7.43 -1.26
C SER A 470 14.94 -6.23 -0.59
N THR A 471 13.61 -6.20 -0.53
CA THR A 471 12.85 -5.11 0.12
C THR A 471 13.06 -5.16 1.63
N ALA A 472 12.87 -6.32 2.25
CA ALA A 472 13.11 -6.50 3.68
C ALA A 472 14.58 -6.29 4.03
N TRP A 473 15.51 -6.76 3.18
CA TRP A 473 16.95 -6.55 3.41
C TRP A 473 17.33 -5.08 3.35
N THR A 474 16.77 -4.30 2.43
CA THR A 474 16.99 -2.84 2.37
C THR A 474 16.63 -2.18 3.69
N ASP A 475 15.48 -2.55 4.27
CA ASP A 475 15.01 -2.03 5.54
C ASP A 475 15.93 -2.46 6.71
N PHE A 476 16.30 -3.72 6.79
CA PHE A 476 17.15 -4.25 7.86
C PHE A 476 18.57 -3.69 7.82
N LYS A 477 19.14 -3.51 6.63
CA LYS A 477 20.47 -2.93 6.45
C LYS A 477 20.56 -1.48 6.96
N GLN A 478 19.53 -0.68 6.74
CA GLN A 478 19.46 0.70 7.26
C GLN A 478 19.52 0.76 8.80
N GLN A 479 19.22 -0.36 9.46
CA GLN A 479 19.27 -0.49 10.91
C GLN A 479 20.59 -1.01 11.43
N GLY A 480 21.57 -1.17 10.56
CA GLY A 480 22.88 -1.70 10.93
C GLY A 480 22.89 -3.20 11.19
N ILE A 481 21.87 -3.95 10.71
CA ILE A 481 21.91 -5.41 10.75
C ILE A 481 23.05 -5.89 9.86
N SER A 482 23.88 -6.79 10.41
CA SER A 482 25.09 -7.28 9.76
C SER A 482 24.79 -8.07 8.49
N ASP A 483 25.57 -7.85 7.44
CA ASP A 483 25.56 -8.63 6.20
C ASP A 483 25.81 -10.14 6.40
N GLN A 484 26.28 -10.56 7.58
CA GLN A 484 26.54 -11.97 7.90
C GLN A 484 25.34 -12.89 7.66
N ILE A 485 24.12 -12.40 7.85
CA ILE A 485 22.90 -13.20 7.62
C ILE A 485 22.78 -13.55 6.14
N VAL A 486 22.92 -12.54 5.27
CA VAL A 486 22.87 -12.71 3.81
C VAL A 486 24.06 -13.55 3.33
N ARG A 487 25.27 -13.27 3.83
CA ARG A 487 26.48 -14.02 3.50
C ARG A 487 26.33 -15.50 3.85
N ARG A 488 25.78 -15.80 5.05
CA ARG A 488 25.52 -17.18 5.47
C ARG A 488 24.50 -17.86 4.54
N ALA A 489 23.39 -17.19 4.17
CA ALA A 489 22.41 -17.75 3.27
C ALA A 489 22.99 -18.07 1.88
N ILE A 490 23.98 -17.29 1.44
CA ILE A 490 24.73 -17.51 0.18
C ILE A 490 25.72 -18.67 0.34
N THR A 491 26.60 -18.62 1.33
CA THR A 491 27.69 -19.59 1.50
C THR A 491 27.19 -20.98 1.91
N GLU A 492 26.06 -21.08 2.62
CA GLU A 492 25.40 -22.35 2.95
C GLU A 492 24.51 -22.90 1.82
N CYS A 493 24.50 -22.26 0.63
CA CYS A 493 23.66 -22.67 -0.49
C CYS A 493 22.18 -22.87 -0.11
N ARG A 494 21.58 -21.93 0.63
CA ARG A 494 20.17 -22.04 0.99
C ARG A 494 19.23 -22.02 -0.22
N VAL A 495 19.72 -21.52 -1.35
CA VAL A 495 19.15 -21.59 -2.68
C VAL A 495 20.11 -22.37 -3.55
N ASP A 496 19.66 -23.41 -4.20
CA ASP A 496 20.49 -24.22 -5.11
C ASP A 496 20.72 -23.49 -6.44
N ILE A 497 19.69 -22.75 -6.91
CA ILE A 497 19.73 -22.01 -8.18
C ILE A 497 19.13 -20.62 -8.02
N TRP A 498 19.94 -19.61 -8.31
CA TRP A 498 19.49 -18.23 -8.47
C TRP A 498 19.21 -17.91 -9.94
N LEU A 499 18.06 -17.32 -10.22
CA LEU A 499 17.71 -16.70 -11.50
C LEU A 499 17.98 -15.20 -11.40
N LEU A 500 19.08 -14.74 -11.96
CA LEU A 500 19.44 -13.31 -12.00
C LEU A 500 19.13 -12.73 -13.38
N PRO A 501 18.71 -11.46 -13.48
CA PRO A 501 18.53 -10.81 -14.77
C PRO A 501 19.77 -10.97 -15.65
N ALA A 502 19.59 -11.28 -16.93
CA ALA A 502 20.67 -11.64 -17.85
C ALA A 502 21.77 -10.56 -17.88
N GLY A 503 23.01 -10.99 -17.62
CA GLY A 503 24.17 -10.11 -17.53
C GLY A 503 24.27 -9.23 -16.28
N ALA A 504 23.26 -9.25 -15.39
CA ALA A 504 23.29 -8.47 -14.16
C ALA A 504 24.11 -9.18 -13.05
N PRO A 505 24.82 -8.42 -12.21
CA PRO A 505 25.40 -8.95 -10.99
C PRO A 505 24.33 -9.18 -9.93
N PHE A 506 24.66 -9.97 -8.89
CA PHE A 506 23.81 -10.14 -7.69
C PHE A 506 23.80 -8.83 -6.89
N THR A 507 23.04 -7.85 -7.35
CA THR A 507 22.96 -6.53 -6.70
C THR A 507 21.62 -5.87 -6.97
N SER A 508 21.19 -5.02 -6.05
CA SER A 508 20.08 -4.09 -6.21
C SER A 508 20.44 -2.77 -5.54
N LYS A 509 19.76 -1.72 -5.91
CA LYS A 509 19.92 -0.39 -5.30
C LYS A 509 18.80 -0.11 -4.33
N SER A 510 19.14 0.47 -3.19
CA SER A 510 18.18 1.01 -2.24
C SER A 510 17.33 2.10 -2.90
N GLY A 511 16.02 1.96 -2.79
CA GLY A 511 15.08 3.01 -3.22
C GLY A 511 15.15 4.29 -2.38
N TYR A 512 15.85 4.27 -1.25
CA TYR A 512 15.94 5.38 -0.32
C TYR A 512 17.09 6.34 -0.63
N ASP A 513 18.27 5.82 -0.94
CA ASP A 513 19.51 6.58 -1.12
C ASP A 513 20.28 6.23 -2.40
N GLY A 514 19.81 5.25 -3.17
CA GLY A 514 20.47 4.76 -4.38
C GLY A 514 21.75 3.97 -4.14
N ALA A 515 22.12 3.69 -2.87
CA ALA A 515 23.27 2.87 -2.52
C ALA A 515 23.02 1.39 -2.84
N ASN A 516 24.10 0.62 -3.04
CA ASN A 516 23.96 -0.83 -3.19
C ASN A 516 23.48 -1.45 -1.88
N ILE A 517 22.45 -2.29 -1.94
CA ILE A 517 21.91 -2.98 -0.76
C ILE A 517 22.79 -4.14 -0.32
N TYR A 518 23.62 -4.69 -1.20
CA TYR A 518 24.58 -5.75 -0.90
C TYR A 518 26.00 -5.17 -0.86
N SER A 519 26.77 -5.57 0.16
CA SER A 519 28.16 -5.15 0.30
C SER A 519 29.09 -5.85 -0.71
N ALA A 520 30.31 -5.36 -0.83
CA ALA A 520 31.31 -5.98 -1.68
C ALA A 520 31.64 -7.42 -1.25
N GLU A 521 31.60 -7.69 0.06
CA GLU A 521 31.81 -9.02 0.65
C GLU A 521 30.70 -9.99 0.26
N VAL A 522 29.43 -9.56 0.29
CA VAL A 522 28.27 -10.37 -0.16
C VAL A 522 28.43 -10.74 -1.64
N LEU A 523 28.85 -9.78 -2.48
CA LEU A 523 29.09 -10.02 -3.90
C LEU A 523 30.27 -10.96 -4.14
N ALA A 524 31.32 -10.86 -3.33
CA ALA A 524 32.48 -11.77 -3.40
C ALA A 524 32.08 -13.19 -3.00
N ASP A 525 31.35 -13.35 -1.90
CA ASP A 525 30.84 -14.65 -1.45
C ASP A 525 29.90 -15.28 -2.50
N PHE A 526 29.02 -14.49 -3.12
CA PHE A 526 28.16 -15.00 -4.18
C PHE A 526 28.95 -15.55 -5.37
N LYS A 527 29.95 -14.80 -5.84
CA LYS A 527 30.82 -15.22 -6.96
C LYS A 527 31.71 -16.43 -6.63
N ALA A 528 32.08 -16.58 -5.37
CA ALA A 528 32.86 -17.74 -4.90
C ALA A 528 32.01 -19.00 -4.76
N THR A 529 30.73 -18.83 -4.41
CA THR A 529 29.83 -19.95 -4.09
C THR A 529 29.01 -20.42 -5.31
N TYR A 530 28.61 -19.48 -6.20
CA TYR A 530 27.73 -19.79 -7.32
C TYR A 530 28.45 -19.67 -8.65
N VAL A 531 28.23 -20.68 -9.51
CA VAL A 531 28.77 -20.71 -10.88
C VAL A 531 27.62 -20.49 -11.86
N LYS A 532 27.87 -19.60 -12.81
CA LYS A 532 26.93 -19.35 -13.90
C LYS A 532 26.84 -20.56 -14.81
N GLN A 533 25.65 -21.17 -14.91
CA GLN A 533 25.44 -22.45 -15.60
C GLN A 533 24.88 -22.26 -17.00
N SER A 534 23.93 -21.33 -17.17
CA SER A 534 23.30 -21.06 -18.46
C SER A 534 23.04 -19.58 -18.65
N LEU A 535 23.04 -19.16 -19.92
CA LEU A 535 22.64 -17.84 -20.38
C LEU A 535 21.19 -17.94 -20.87
N GLY A 536 20.25 -17.28 -20.17
CA GLY A 536 18.89 -17.11 -20.63
C GLY A 536 18.70 -15.80 -21.40
N GLN A 537 17.51 -15.60 -21.96
CA GLN A 537 17.16 -14.32 -22.59
C GLN A 537 16.84 -13.25 -21.56
N VAL A 538 16.12 -13.65 -20.49
CA VAL A 538 15.73 -12.76 -19.40
C VAL A 538 16.53 -13.05 -18.14
N PHE A 539 16.82 -14.32 -17.84
CA PHE A 539 17.54 -14.73 -16.64
C PHE A 539 18.76 -15.60 -16.95
N ASP A 540 19.85 -15.32 -16.27
CA ASP A 540 20.98 -16.22 -16.13
C ASP A 540 20.76 -17.15 -14.94
N GLN A 541 21.05 -18.44 -15.10
CA GLN A 541 20.98 -19.41 -14.01
C GLN A 541 22.35 -19.52 -13.32
N TRP A 542 22.35 -19.32 -12.01
CA TRP A 542 23.54 -19.45 -11.17
C TRP A 542 23.31 -20.58 -10.17
N ARG A 543 24.12 -21.62 -10.28
CA ARG A 543 24.02 -22.82 -9.44
C ARG A 543 25.07 -22.81 -8.33
N CYS A 544 24.67 -23.23 -7.14
CA CYS A 544 25.63 -23.47 -6.06
C CYS A 544 26.64 -24.53 -6.51
N ALA A 545 27.93 -24.17 -6.47
CA ALA A 545 29.00 -25.12 -6.72
C ALA A 545 29.06 -26.14 -5.55
N PRO A 546 29.24 -27.43 -5.80
CA PRO A 546 29.56 -28.36 -4.73
C PRO A 546 30.84 -27.85 -4.04
N GLN A 547 30.76 -27.59 -2.77
CA GLN A 547 32.01 -27.40 -2.00
C GLN A 547 32.72 -28.76 -2.04
N ASP A 548 33.86 -28.84 -2.71
CA ASP A 548 34.75 -29.99 -2.62
C ASP A 548 35.16 -30.14 -1.15
N VAL A 549 34.40 -30.95 -0.40
CA VAL A 549 34.70 -31.31 1.01
C VAL A 549 35.93 -32.22 1.09
N ASP A 550 36.55 -32.59 -0.04
CA ASP A 550 37.58 -33.64 -0.11
C ASP A 550 39.02 -33.15 -0.30
N SER A 551 39.38 -31.91 0.03
CA SER A 551 40.81 -31.52 -0.11
C SER A 551 41.64 -31.56 1.17
N GLU A 552 41.13 -32.07 2.32
CA GLU A 552 41.90 -32.14 3.56
C GLU A 552 41.99 -33.53 4.23
N THR A 553 41.60 -34.63 3.60
CA THR A 553 41.69 -35.97 4.21
C THR A 553 42.79 -36.87 3.66
N ASP A 554 43.62 -36.42 2.72
CA ASP A 554 44.75 -37.24 2.20
C ASP A 554 46.07 -37.03 2.93
N GLY A 555 46.08 -36.65 4.20
CA GLY A 555 47.29 -36.37 4.96
C GLY A 555 47.57 -37.23 6.20
N VAL A 556 46.67 -38.12 6.64
CA VAL A 556 46.93 -38.91 7.89
C VAL A 556 46.46 -40.35 7.77
N THR A 557 47.19 -41.15 6.96
CA THR A 557 47.20 -42.61 7.07
C THR A 557 48.62 -43.09 7.09
N LYS A 558 49.27 -43.04 8.25
CA LYS A 558 50.34 -43.97 8.65
C LYS A 558 50.51 -43.98 10.16
N ASN A 559 50.40 -45.19 10.72
CA ASN A 559 50.75 -45.63 12.07
C ASN A 559 49.61 -45.70 13.10
N ARG A 560 48.92 -46.81 13.06
CA ARG A 560 48.52 -47.53 14.29
C ARG A 560 48.55 -49.03 14.05
N ASN A 561 49.75 -49.61 14.22
CA ASN A 561 49.90 -51.01 14.60
C ASN A 561 49.61 -51.17 16.10
N GLU A 562 48.85 -52.20 16.38
CA GLU A 562 48.91 -53.06 17.57
C GLU A 562 48.96 -52.42 18.95
N VAL A 563 47.89 -52.64 19.71
CA VAL A 563 48.02 -53.20 21.07
C VAL A 563 46.67 -53.60 21.65
N GLY A 564 46.46 -54.91 21.87
CA GLY A 564 45.90 -55.49 23.09
C GLY A 564 44.40 -55.38 23.37
N SER A 565 43.67 -56.41 23.01
CA SER A 565 42.47 -56.85 23.78
C SER A 565 42.89 -57.26 25.20
N PRO A 566 42.09 -56.91 26.26
CA PRO A 566 41.53 -57.99 27.06
C PRO A 566 40.09 -57.80 27.56
N ALA A 567 39.34 -58.91 27.42
CA ALA A 567 38.45 -59.55 28.40
C ALA A 567 37.39 -58.73 29.16
N GLU A 568 36.15 -59.13 28.94
CA GLU A 568 35.04 -59.06 29.92
C GLU A 568 35.40 -59.70 31.26
N PRO A 569 34.75 -59.26 32.37
CA PRO A 569 33.72 -60.16 32.90
C PRO A 569 32.53 -59.46 33.62
N SER A 570 31.49 -60.18 33.60
CA SER A 570 30.27 -60.31 34.45
C SER A 570 29.35 -59.12 34.65
#